data_c8fdd2f8c499d9fa8b0ba7c0b094aacc
#
_entry.id   c8fdd2f8c499d9fa8b0ba7c0b094aacc
#
_cell.length_a   1.000
_cell.length_b   1.000
_cell.length_c   1.000
_cell.angle_alpha   90.00
_cell.angle_beta   90.00
_cell.angle_gamma   90.00
#
_symmetry.space_group_name_H-M   'P 1'
#
loop_
_entity.id
_entity.type
_entity.pdbx_description
1 polymer ?
#
loop_
_entity_poly.entity_id
_entity_poly.type
_entity_poly.pdbx_seq_one_letter_code
_entity_poly.pdbx_strand_id
1 'polypeptide(L)'
;LGPGGERVTSASVGQLFMAGVIPGLMLATLLGLTTVYRAWKFDYPRLPRASWRERIKAFRECIWGLLLIVIVLGGIYAGLFTPTEAAAMSAVYAFIIAVFVYKDLTLKDVPRVLLGSASMSAMILYIITNAVLFSFLMTSEQIPQQLTAWMLEKGVNWVTFLIFVNILLLLAGNVMEASS
;
A
#
# COMPACT_ATOMS: atom_id res chain seq x y z
N LEU A 1 11.62 -11.67 -24.15
CA LEU A 1 10.94 -12.86 -24.67
C LEU A 1 11.28 -14.01 -23.74
N GLY A 2 10.28 -14.62 -23.09
CA GLY A 2 10.45 -15.84 -22.33
C GLY A 2 10.75 -17.04 -23.25
N PRO A 3 11.15 -18.19 -22.70
CA PRO A 3 11.60 -19.37 -23.47
C PRO A 3 10.54 -19.98 -24.39
N GLY A 4 9.35 -19.42 -24.52
CA GLY A 4 8.27 -19.83 -25.43
C GLY A 4 7.80 -18.75 -26.40
N GLY A 5 8.51 -17.63 -26.57
CA GLY A 5 8.11 -16.54 -27.46
C GLY A 5 6.93 -15.68 -26.95
N GLU A 6 6.43 -15.97 -25.75
CA GLU A 6 5.39 -15.15 -25.12
C GLU A 6 5.97 -13.81 -24.69
N ARG A 7 5.26 -12.73 -25.00
CA ARG A 7 5.61 -11.41 -24.49
C ARG A 7 5.43 -11.43 -22.97
N VAL A 8 6.53 -11.37 -22.23
CA VAL A 8 6.49 -11.08 -20.80
C VAL A 8 5.97 -9.64 -20.67
N THR A 9 4.67 -9.49 -20.49
CA THR A 9 4.06 -8.19 -20.22
C THR A 9 4.45 -7.80 -18.81
N SER A 10 5.44 -6.92 -18.70
CA SER A 10 5.72 -6.27 -17.42
C SER A 10 4.50 -5.43 -17.06
N ALA A 11 3.80 -5.80 -15.97
CA ALA A 11 2.68 -5.01 -15.48
C ALA A 11 3.18 -3.62 -15.08
N SER A 12 2.54 -2.57 -15.60
CA SER A 12 2.88 -1.21 -15.18
C SER A 12 2.41 -0.99 -13.74
N VAL A 13 3.10 -0.14 -12.99
CA VAL A 13 2.73 0.21 -11.61
C VAL A 13 1.29 0.74 -11.54
N GLY A 14 0.83 1.50 -12.56
CA GLY A 14 -0.55 1.96 -12.67
C GLY A 14 -1.56 0.81 -12.81
N GLN A 15 -1.22 -0.25 -13.54
CA GLN A 15 -2.06 -1.45 -13.65
C GLN A 15 -2.16 -2.21 -12.33
N LEU A 16 -1.08 -2.25 -11.54
CA LEU A 16 -1.09 -2.83 -10.20
C LEU A 16 -1.99 -2.05 -9.25
N PHE A 17 -1.96 -0.71 -9.30
CA PHE A 17 -2.89 0.13 -8.54
C PHE A 17 -4.35 -0.14 -8.93
N MET A 18 -4.66 -0.26 -10.23
CA MET A 18 -6.02 -0.61 -10.69
C MET A 18 -6.45 -1.99 -10.21
N ALA A 19 -5.58 -2.98 -10.30
CA ALA A 19 -5.87 -4.33 -9.81
C ALA A 19 -6.14 -4.37 -8.29
N GLY A 20 -5.53 -3.49 -7.52
CA GLY A 20 -5.73 -3.36 -6.07
C GLY A 20 -7.08 -2.78 -5.65
N VAL A 21 -7.82 -2.11 -6.54
CA VAL A 21 -9.09 -1.45 -6.21
C VAL A 21 -10.16 -2.45 -5.74
N ILE A 22 -10.34 -3.54 -6.48
CA ILE A 22 -11.36 -4.56 -6.15
C ILE A 22 -11.05 -5.27 -4.82
N PRO A 23 -9.84 -5.81 -4.59
CA PRO A 23 -9.47 -6.39 -3.30
C PRO A 23 -9.54 -5.38 -2.15
N GLY A 24 -9.13 -4.13 -2.39
CA GLY A 24 -9.22 -3.06 -1.41
C GLY A 24 -10.64 -2.74 -0.98
N LEU A 25 -11.57 -2.61 -1.92
CA LEU A 25 -13.00 -2.42 -1.64
C LEU A 25 -13.61 -3.62 -0.90
N MET A 26 -13.22 -4.84 -1.28
CA MET A 26 -13.66 -6.05 -0.60
C MET A 26 -13.18 -6.06 0.86
N LEU A 27 -11.92 -5.76 1.10
CA LEU A 27 -11.35 -5.67 2.44
C LEU A 27 -12.03 -4.58 3.28
N ALA A 28 -12.20 -3.38 2.72
CA ALA A 28 -12.88 -2.27 3.39
C ALA A 28 -14.33 -2.64 3.76
N THR A 29 -15.03 -3.33 2.87
CA THR A 29 -16.40 -3.80 3.11
C THR A 29 -16.44 -4.84 4.23
N LEU A 30 -15.56 -5.83 4.21
CA LEU A 30 -15.47 -6.86 5.24
C LEU A 30 -15.13 -6.26 6.62
N LEU A 31 -14.17 -5.35 6.67
CA LEU A 31 -13.82 -4.62 7.91
C LEU A 31 -14.99 -3.77 8.39
N GLY A 32 -15.66 -3.06 7.50
CA GLY A 32 -16.85 -2.27 7.82
C GLY A 32 -17.97 -3.13 8.40
N LEU A 33 -18.30 -4.24 7.75
CA LEU A 33 -19.32 -5.17 8.23
C LEU A 33 -18.96 -5.79 9.59
N THR A 34 -17.69 -6.18 9.75
CA THR A 34 -17.20 -6.73 11.02
C THR A 34 -17.29 -5.70 12.15
N THR A 35 -16.91 -4.45 11.87
CA THR A 35 -16.99 -3.35 12.83
C THR A 35 -18.44 -3.05 13.23
N VAL A 36 -19.35 -2.97 12.25
CA VAL A 36 -20.79 -2.76 12.50
C VAL A 36 -21.37 -3.91 13.31
N TYR A 37 -21.07 -5.16 12.94
CA TYR A 37 -21.51 -6.33 13.68
C TYR A 37 -21.03 -6.31 15.14
N ARG A 38 -19.75 -6.00 15.37
CA ARG A 38 -19.21 -5.90 16.74
C ARG A 38 -19.81 -4.73 17.52
N ALA A 39 -19.97 -3.58 16.89
CA ALA A 39 -20.59 -2.42 17.52
C ALA A 39 -22.05 -2.69 17.95
N TRP A 40 -22.77 -3.45 17.13
CA TRP A 40 -24.13 -3.86 17.46
C TRP A 40 -24.16 -4.93 18.56
N LYS A 41 -23.26 -5.92 18.49
CA LYS A 41 -23.22 -7.03 19.46
C LYS A 41 -22.77 -6.59 20.87
N PHE A 42 -21.83 -5.65 20.95
CA PHE A 42 -21.23 -5.19 22.21
C PHE A 42 -21.77 -3.83 22.66
N ASP A 43 -22.81 -3.33 22.01
CA ASP A 43 -23.50 -2.05 22.32
C ASP A 43 -22.53 -0.88 22.58
N TYR A 44 -21.67 -0.63 21.63
CA TYR A 44 -20.67 0.44 21.75
C TYR A 44 -21.34 1.80 21.94
N PRO A 45 -20.77 2.69 22.77
CA PRO A 45 -21.35 4.00 23.05
C PRO A 45 -21.49 4.80 21.75
N ARG A 46 -22.70 5.30 21.53
CA ARG A 46 -23.02 6.08 20.33
C ARG A 46 -22.88 7.56 20.62
N LEU A 47 -22.10 8.26 19.79
CA LEU A 47 -22.06 9.69 19.80
C LEU A 47 -23.40 10.27 19.29
N PRO A 48 -23.80 11.47 19.76
CA PRO A 48 -24.99 12.13 19.26
C PRO A 48 -24.89 12.37 17.75
N ARG A 49 -26.03 12.34 17.06
CA ARG A 49 -26.05 12.51 15.62
C ARG A 49 -25.58 13.91 15.23
N ALA A 50 -24.52 13.98 14.43
CA ALA A 50 -24.03 15.24 13.91
C ALA A 50 -25.07 15.94 13.03
N SER A 51 -25.24 17.23 13.24
CA SER A 51 -26.08 18.12 12.42
C SER A 51 -25.56 18.20 10.98
N TRP A 52 -26.44 18.49 10.03
CA TRP A 52 -26.04 18.76 8.64
C TRP A 52 -24.97 19.84 8.51
N ARG A 53 -25.04 20.85 9.35
CA ARG A 53 -24.08 21.96 9.40
C ARG A 53 -22.68 21.47 9.82
N GLU A 54 -22.61 20.59 10.80
CA GLU A 54 -21.36 19.97 11.26
C GLU A 54 -20.76 19.04 10.20
N ARG A 55 -21.60 18.28 9.50
CA ARG A 55 -21.15 17.41 8.40
C ARG A 55 -20.56 18.21 7.24
N ILE A 56 -21.20 19.30 6.83
CA ILE A 56 -20.68 20.19 5.79
C ILE A 56 -19.38 20.84 6.23
N LYS A 57 -19.28 21.28 7.50
CA LYS A 57 -18.04 21.84 8.04
C LYS A 57 -16.91 20.82 8.00
N ALA A 58 -17.13 19.62 8.51
CA ALA A 58 -16.15 18.54 8.48
C ALA A 58 -15.74 18.17 7.04
N PHE A 59 -16.69 18.12 6.09
CA PHE A 59 -16.38 17.87 4.70
C PHE A 59 -15.49 18.97 4.10
N ARG A 60 -15.75 20.24 4.40
CA ARG A 60 -14.90 21.35 3.95
C ARG A 60 -13.49 21.29 4.54
N GLU A 61 -13.37 20.84 5.76
CA GLU A 61 -12.06 20.66 6.42
C GLU A 61 -11.28 19.48 5.79
N CYS A 62 -11.97 18.41 5.40
CA CYS A 62 -11.34 17.22 4.79
C CYS A 62 -11.11 17.36 3.28
N ILE A 63 -11.73 18.34 2.59
CA ILE A 63 -11.74 18.40 1.12
C ILE A 63 -10.33 18.45 0.52
N TRP A 64 -9.41 19.15 1.18
CA TRP A 64 -8.04 19.28 0.72
C TRP A 64 -7.30 17.94 0.76
N GLY A 65 -7.52 17.12 1.79
CA GLY A 65 -6.94 15.77 1.87
C GLY A 65 -7.57 14.82 0.83
N LEU A 66 -8.88 14.89 0.63
CA LEU A 66 -9.58 14.12 -0.39
C LEU A 66 -9.13 14.50 -1.80
N LEU A 67 -8.90 15.80 -2.05
CA LEU A 67 -8.43 16.30 -3.32
C LEU A 67 -7.04 15.76 -3.67
N LEU A 68 -6.16 15.56 -2.69
CA LEU A 68 -4.86 14.92 -2.89
C LEU A 68 -5.02 13.51 -3.48
N ILE A 69 -5.92 12.71 -2.90
CA ILE A 69 -6.18 11.34 -3.38
C ILE A 69 -6.71 11.39 -4.83
N VAL A 70 -7.63 12.30 -5.13
CA VAL A 70 -8.19 12.45 -6.47
C VAL A 70 -7.12 12.88 -7.49
N ILE A 71 -6.26 13.82 -7.13
CA ILE A 71 -5.17 14.30 -8.00
C ILE A 71 -4.18 13.18 -8.29
N VAL A 72 -3.73 12.48 -7.26
CA VAL A 72 -2.71 11.42 -7.38
C VAL A 72 -3.26 10.22 -8.15
N LEU A 73 -4.34 9.61 -7.67
CA LEU A 73 -4.90 8.43 -8.32
C LEU A 73 -5.52 8.77 -9.67
N GLY A 74 -6.25 9.87 -9.75
CA GLY A 74 -6.86 10.33 -10.99
C GLY A 74 -5.80 10.66 -12.05
N GLY A 75 -4.71 11.31 -11.68
CA GLY A 75 -3.60 11.61 -12.58
C GLY A 75 -2.86 10.37 -13.09
N ILE A 76 -2.64 9.39 -12.23
CA ILE A 76 -2.04 8.10 -12.62
C ILE A 76 -2.99 7.34 -13.57
N TYR A 77 -4.28 7.25 -13.24
CA TYR A 77 -5.25 6.52 -14.06
C TYR A 77 -5.55 7.19 -15.40
N ALA A 78 -5.52 8.50 -15.44
CA ALA A 78 -5.64 9.26 -16.69
C ALA A 78 -4.37 9.23 -17.55
N GLY A 79 -3.26 8.64 -17.05
CA GLY A 79 -1.98 8.60 -17.74
C GLY A 79 -1.27 9.95 -17.81
N LEU A 80 -1.68 10.93 -16.99
CA LEU A 80 -1.08 12.27 -16.93
C LEU A 80 0.24 12.26 -16.18
N PHE A 81 0.37 11.40 -15.19
CA PHE A 81 1.55 11.28 -14.33
C PHE A 81 2.00 9.84 -14.21
N THR A 82 3.30 9.65 -14.20
CA THR A 82 3.91 8.42 -13.68
C THR A 82 3.74 8.38 -12.15
N PRO A 83 3.77 7.20 -11.51
CA PRO A 83 3.70 7.10 -10.05
C PRO A 83 4.74 7.93 -9.31
N THR A 84 5.95 8.05 -9.88
CA THR A 84 7.04 8.86 -9.30
C THR A 84 6.73 10.36 -9.38
N GLU A 85 6.22 10.83 -10.52
CA GLU A 85 5.78 12.23 -10.68
C GLU A 85 4.59 12.54 -9.76
N ALA A 86 3.62 11.64 -9.66
CA ALA A 86 2.50 11.77 -8.75
C ALA A 86 2.95 11.85 -7.28
N ALA A 87 3.97 11.08 -6.88
CA ALA A 87 4.56 11.15 -5.55
C ALA A 87 5.23 12.52 -5.29
N ALA A 88 5.98 13.05 -6.25
CA ALA A 88 6.60 14.37 -6.13
C ALA A 88 5.53 15.48 -6.04
N MET A 89 4.51 15.43 -6.88
CA MET A 89 3.39 16.38 -6.85
C MET A 89 2.62 16.30 -5.53
N SER A 90 2.42 15.10 -4.99
CA SER A 90 1.74 14.93 -3.71
C SER A 90 2.52 15.52 -2.55
N ALA A 91 3.85 15.40 -2.56
CA ALA A 91 4.70 16.00 -1.53
C ALA A 91 4.63 17.53 -1.54
N VAL A 92 4.70 18.15 -2.74
CA VAL A 92 4.55 19.59 -2.90
C VAL A 92 3.16 20.05 -2.48
N TYR A 93 2.12 19.37 -2.92
CA TYR A 93 0.74 19.67 -2.54
C TYR A 93 0.53 19.58 -1.02
N ALA A 94 0.96 18.46 -0.41
CA ALA A 94 0.83 18.25 1.02
C ALA A 94 1.56 19.34 1.83
N PHE A 95 2.77 19.73 1.39
CA PHE A 95 3.52 20.83 1.99
C PHE A 95 2.74 22.14 1.95
N ILE A 96 2.20 22.51 0.78
CA ILE A 96 1.43 23.75 0.63
C ILE A 96 0.20 23.73 1.55
N ILE A 97 -0.54 22.63 1.57
CA ILE A 97 -1.75 22.52 2.40
C ILE A 97 -1.41 22.54 3.88
N ALA A 98 -0.38 21.82 4.34
CA ALA A 98 -0.01 21.77 5.74
C ALA A 98 0.48 23.13 6.28
N VAL A 99 1.23 23.88 5.46
CA VAL A 99 1.81 25.17 5.89
C VAL A 99 0.81 26.32 5.76
N PHE A 100 0.09 26.41 4.63
CA PHE A 100 -0.70 27.60 4.31
C PHE A 100 -2.19 27.44 4.60
N VAL A 101 -2.75 26.22 4.47
CA VAL A 101 -4.19 26.00 4.65
C VAL A 101 -4.50 25.55 6.08
N TYR A 102 -3.92 24.44 6.51
CA TYR A 102 -4.14 23.91 7.87
C TYR A 102 -3.30 24.61 8.92
N LYS A 103 -2.14 25.12 8.53
CA LYS A 103 -1.19 25.79 9.42
C LYS A 103 -0.70 24.89 10.57
N ASP A 104 -0.73 23.59 10.35
CA ASP A 104 -0.26 22.57 11.30
C ASP A 104 1.26 22.48 11.33
N LEU A 105 1.92 22.94 10.25
CA LEU A 105 3.37 22.93 10.07
C LEU A 105 3.87 24.37 9.96
N THR A 106 4.86 24.69 10.78
CA THR A 106 5.63 25.95 10.61
C THR A 106 6.84 25.72 9.74
N LEU A 107 7.35 26.76 9.07
CA LEU A 107 8.57 26.65 8.26
C LEU A 107 9.79 26.17 9.07
N LYS A 108 9.77 26.35 10.40
CA LYS A 108 10.81 25.88 11.31
C LYS A 108 10.80 24.36 11.50
N ASP A 109 9.64 23.72 11.29
CA ASP A 109 9.47 22.27 11.43
C ASP A 109 9.87 21.51 10.16
N VAL A 110 9.97 22.22 9.03
CA VAL A 110 10.28 21.63 7.72
C VAL A 110 11.58 20.80 7.72
N PRO A 111 12.71 21.29 8.29
CA PRO A 111 13.93 20.49 8.35
C PRO A 111 13.75 19.18 9.12
N ARG A 112 12.97 19.19 10.19
CA ARG A 112 12.66 17.99 10.98
C ARG A 112 11.86 16.97 10.19
N VAL A 113 10.85 17.43 9.43
CA VAL A 113 10.04 16.58 8.56
C VAL A 113 10.90 15.98 7.44
N LEU A 114 11.78 16.79 6.82
CA LEU A 114 12.70 16.32 5.78
C LEU A 114 13.69 15.28 6.31
N LEU A 115 14.24 15.49 7.50
CA LEU A 115 15.14 14.50 8.13
C LEU A 115 14.41 13.19 8.44
N GLY A 116 13.15 13.26 8.94
CA GLY A 116 12.32 12.07 9.14
C GLY A 116 12.06 11.32 7.84
N SER A 117 11.70 12.03 6.78
CA SER A 117 11.47 11.45 5.45
C SER A 117 12.75 10.84 4.86
N ALA A 118 13.90 11.52 5.02
CA ALA A 118 15.19 11.01 4.58
C ALA A 118 15.59 9.73 5.32
N SER A 119 15.38 9.69 6.64
CA SER A 119 15.65 8.50 7.46
C SER A 119 14.78 7.31 7.02
N MET A 120 13.51 7.53 6.78
CA MET A 120 12.58 6.49 6.31
C MET A 120 12.96 6.00 4.91
N SER A 121 13.32 6.91 3.99
CA SER A 121 13.80 6.56 2.66
C SER A 121 15.10 5.75 2.71
N ALA A 122 16.04 6.13 3.57
CA ALA A 122 17.30 5.41 3.77
C ALA A 122 17.06 3.98 4.29
N MET A 123 16.12 3.82 5.23
CA MET A 123 15.74 2.50 5.75
C MET A 123 15.15 1.60 4.65
N ILE A 124 14.23 2.14 3.83
CA ILE A 124 13.64 1.41 2.71
C ILE A 124 14.71 0.99 1.70
N LEU A 125 15.62 1.90 1.33
CA LEU A 125 16.71 1.59 0.41
C LEU A 125 17.65 0.51 0.97
N TYR A 126 17.92 0.54 2.27
CA TYR A 126 18.73 -0.49 2.94
C TYR A 126 18.03 -1.87 2.88
N ILE A 127 16.71 -1.91 3.13
CA ILE A 127 15.92 -3.15 3.02
C ILE A 127 15.95 -3.68 1.58
N ILE A 128 15.74 -2.82 0.59
CA ILE A 128 15.77 -3.20 -0.83
C ILE A 128 17.14 -3.76 -1.21
N THR A 129 18.23 -3.13 -0.78
CA THR A 129 19.60 -3.60 -1.06
C THR A 129 19.82 -5.00 -0.49
N ASN A 130 19.42 -5.24 0.75
CA ASN A 130 19.52 -6.57 1.36
C ASN A 130 18.62 -7.60 0.66
N ALA A 131 17.42 -7.22 0.24
CA ALA A 131 16.50 -8.09 -0.50
C ALA A 131 17.09 -8.49 -1.87
N VAL A 132 17.73 -7.56 -2.58
CA VAL A 132 18.40 -7.84 -3.87
C VAL A 132 19.56 -8.80 -3.66
N LEU A 133 20.40 -8.58 -2.63
CA LEU A 133 21.50 -9.48 -2.29
C LEU A 133 20.98 -10.89 -1.95
N PHE A 134 19.93 -10.97 -1.13
CA PHE A 134 19.30 -12.24 -0.77
C PHE A 134 18.73 -12.96 -2.01
N SER A 135 18.05 -12.23 -2.89
CA SER A 135 17.51 -12.77 -4.16
C SER A 135 18.62 -13.31 -5.06
N PHE A 136 19.76 -12.60 -5.14
CA PHE A 136 20.92 -13.05 -5.88
C PHE A 136 21.48 -14.37 -5.33
N LEU A 137 21.66 -14.46 -4.01
CA LEU A 137 22.13 -15.70 -3.37
C LEU A 137 21.16 -16.87 -3.59
N MET A 138 19.84 -16.64 -3.42
CA MET A 138 18.82 -17.65 -3.64
C MET A 138 18.85 -18.19 -5.08
N THR A 139 19.06 -17.28 -6.04
CA THR A 139 19.11 -17.66 -7.47
C THR A 139 20.42 -18.37 -7.80
N SER A 140 21.54 -17.91 -7.26
CA SER A 140 22.87 -18.52 -7.45
C SER A 140 22.90 -19.97 -6.93
N GLU A 141 22.32 -20.21 -5.76
CA GLU A 141 22.22 -21.54 -5.15
C GLU A 141 21.07 -22.38 -5.72
N GLN A 142 20.33 -21.87 -6.72
CA GLN A 142 19.20 -22.55 -7.37
C GLN A 142 18.12 -23.05 -6.39
N ILE A 143 17.96 -22.42 -5.24
CA ILE A 143 17.03 -22.84 -4.21
C ILE A 143 15.58 -22.90 -4.69
N PRO A 144 15.04 -21.92 -5.48
CA PRO A 144 13.69 -22.00 -6.03
C PRO A 144 13.49 -23.23 -6.93
N GLN A 145 14.51 -23.58 -7.74
CA GLN A 145 14.45 -24.73 -8.66
C GLN A 145 14.46 -26.05 -7.89
N GLN A 146 15.32 -26.16 -6.87
CA GLN A 146 15.36 -27.33 -5.99
C GLN A 146 14.03 -27.51 -5.23
N LEU A 147 13.48 -26.44 -4.73
CA LEU A 147 12.17 -26.47 -4.05
C LEU A 147 11.06 -26.93 -4.99
N THR A 148 11.04 -26.41 -6.22
CA THR A 148 10.06 -26.82 -7.25
C THR A 148 10.20 -28.29 -7.59
N ALA A 149 11.42 -28.79 -7.79
CA ALA A 149 11.69 -30.21 -8.07
C ALA A 149 11.21 -31.10 -6.92
N TRP A 150 11.52 -30.73 -5.69
CA TRP A 150 11.07 -31.43 -4.48
C TRP A 150 9.55 -31.48 -4.35
N MET A 151 8.86 -30.38 -4.69
CA MET A 151 7.40 -30.29 -4.66
C MET A 151 6.76 -31.21 -5.71
N LEU A 152 7.32 -31.26 -6.91
CA LEU A 152 6.86 -32.14 -8.00
C LEU A 152 7.06 -33.61 -7.63
N GLU A 153 8.19 -33.97 -7.06
CA GLU A 153 8.49 -35.31 -6.55
C GLU A 153 7.50 -35.78 -5.49
N LYS A 154 7.09 -34.88 -4.60
CA LYS A 154 6.10 -35.16 -3.54
C LYS A 154 4.66 -35.12 -4.02
N GLY A 155 4.40 -34.84 -5.30
CA GLY A 155 3.06 -34.77 -5.87
C GLY A 155 2.22 -33.63 -5.30
N VAL A 156 2.87 -32.52 -4.89
CA VAL A 156 2.16 -31.35 -4.35
C VAL A 156 1.33 -30.71 -5.45
N ASN A 157 0.00 -30.73 -5.28
CA ASN A 157 -0.94 -30.09 -6.19
C ASN A 157 -0.86 -28.56 -6.04
N TRP A 158 -1.21 -27.83 -7.11
CA TRP A 158 -1.22 -26.35 -7.12
C TRP A 158 -2.09 -25.75 -6.00
N VAL A 159 -3.19 -26.40 -5.63
CA VAL A 159 -4.06 -25.95 -4.53
C VAL A 159 -3.33 -26.05 -3.19
N THR A 160 -2.67 -27.18 -2.93
CA THR A 160 -1.89 -27.39 -1.70
C THR A 160 -0.74 -26.39 -1.59
N PHE A 161 -0.08 -26.11 -2.72
CA PHE A 161 0.95 -25.07 -2.81
C PHE A 161 0.41 -23.69 -2.43
N LEU A 162 -0.72 -23.28 -3.03
CA LEU A 162 -1.33 -21.98 -2.74
C LEU A 162 -1.76 -21.86 -1.27
N ILE A 163 -2.31 -22.92 -0.69
CA ILE A 163 -2.67 -22.93 0.74
C ILE A 163 -1.42 -22.75 1.61
N PHE A 164 -0.35 -23.49 1.32
CA PHE A 164 0.90 -23.39 2.06
C PHE A 164 1.51 -21.98 1.96
N VAL A 165 1.57 -21.40 0.75
CA VAL A 165 2.06 -20.04 0.53
C VAL A 165 1.18 -19.01 1.27
N ASN A 166 -0.15 -19.15 1.24
CA ASN A 166 -1.04 -18.25 1.98
C ASN A 166 -0.80 -18.32 3.49
N ILE A 167 -0.64 -19.52 4.06
CA ILE A 167 -0.35 -19.67 5.49
C ILE A 167 1.00 -19.03 5.82
N LEU A 168 2.03 -19.26 5.00
CA LEU A 168 3.35 -18.67 5.19
C LEU A 168 3.32 -17.15 5.12
N LEU A 169 2.59 -16.58 4.13
CA LEU A 169 2.42 -15.15 3.99
C LEU A 169 1.63 -14.53 5.15
N LEU A 170 0.61 -15.22 5.67
CA LEU A 170 -0.13 -14.78 6.85
C LEU A 170 0.76 -14.77 8.10
N LEU A 171 1.58 -15.79 8.30
CA LEU A 171 2.52 -15.85 9.41
C LEU A 171 3.59 -14.77 9.28
N ALA A 172 4.19 -14.63 8.09
CA ALA A 172 5.17 -13.59 7.82
C ALA A 172 4.59 -12.19 7.99
N GLY A 173 3.39 -11.94 7.45
CA GLY A 173 2.70 -10.65 7.56
C GLY A 173 2.28 -10.29 9.00
N ASN A 174 2.11 -11.29 9.88
CA ASN A 174 1.85 -11.03 11.29
C ASN A 174 3.10 -10.62 12.08
N VAL A 175 4.28 -11.01 11.60
CA VAL A 175 5.58 -10.69 12.22
C VAL A 175 6.21 -9.45 11.60
N MET A 176 5.99 -9.24 10.31
CA MET A 176 6.53 -8.09 9.57
C MET A 176 5.57 -6.91 9.69
N GLU A 177 6.07 -5.81 10.21
CA GLU A 177 5.31 -4.56 10.24
C GLU A 177 5.17 -3.99 8.83
N ALA A 178 3.94 -3.79 8.38
CA ALA A 178 3.65 -3.29 7.02
C ALA A 178 3.98 -1.80 6.84
N SER A 179 4.39 -1.13 7.91
CA SER A 179 4.69 0.31 7.94
C SER A 179 6.16 0.66 7.82
N SER A 180 6.99 -0.35 7.68
CA SER A 180 8.43 -0.13 7.52
C SER A 180 8.75 0.38 6.13
#